data_c6414ddb3d5987d4fd2d072dd9dff36c
#
_entry.id   c6414ddb3d5987d4fd2d072dd9dff36c
#
_cell.length_a   1.000
_cell.length_b   1.000
_cell.length_c   1.000
_cell.angle_alpha   90.00
_cell.angle_beta   90.00
_cell.angle_gamma   90.00
#
_symmetry.space_group_name_H-M   'P 1'
#
loop_
_entity.id
_entity.type
_entity.pdbx_description
1 polymer ?
#
loop_
_entity_poly.entity_id
_entity_poly.type
_entity_poly.pdbx_seq_one_letter_code
_entity_poly.pdbx_strand_id
1 'polypeptide(L)'
;MQQELRNETREKILCRAYGVPTRSINNRFPLFNDKVHVIKHEWIPKEGTRYHFVDPCSGRNWAMIWALFDKANRCFIYREWPCPNEYVEGVGYPGMWAEPDGKKADGRQGPAQKDFGFGLERYVEEIHNVENGERVFERWMDSRYGNAQTLAKERPTTLIEEMSDLGMDFTATPGDTIDEGVALINDWLHYDTQKPISALNQPKLYISENCQNLIWCMKEWTGADGTKGSSKDFPDLVRYLVLSGCNNVEGDILRPRGGGSY
;
A
#
# COMPACT_ATOMS: atom_id res chain seq x y z
N MET A 1 -24.87 16.30 -27.38
CA MET A 1 -24.12 15.03 -27.19
C MET A 1 -22.68 15.07 -27.73
N GLN A 2 -22.42 15.40 -29.01
CA GLN A 2 -21.02 15.43 -29.51
C GLN A 2 -20.15 16.56 -28.94
N GLN A 3 -20.70 17.71 -28.54
CA GLN A 3 -19.93 18.79 -27.93
C GLN A 3 -19.60 18.58 -26.46
N GLU A 4 -20.42 17.87 -25.72
CA GLU A 4 -20.22 17.58 -24.28
C GLU A 4 -19.11 16.55 -24.04
N LEU A 5 -18.81 15.70 -25.02
CA LEU A 5 -17.80 14.64 -24.90
C LEU A 5 -16.37 15.08 -25.26
N ARG A 6 -16.18 16.30 -25.78
CA ARG A 6 -14.85 16.76 -26.24
C ARG A 6 -13.82 16.95 -25.13
N ASN A 7 -14.26 17.13 -23.89
CA ASN A 7 -13.39 17.32 -22.72
C ASN A 7 -13.45 16.16 -21.73
N GLU A 8 -14.09 15.05 -22.11
CA GLU A 8 -14.21 13.89 -21.24
C GLU A 8 -13.09 12.88 -21.51
N THR A 9 -12.68 12.14 -20.47
CA THR A 9 -11.72 11.05 -20.66
C THR A 9 -12.32 9.93 -21.51
N ARG A 10 -11.45 9.15 -22.15
CA ARG A 10 -11.87 8.01 -22.98
C ARG A 10 -12.78 7.04 -22.21
N GLU A 11 -12.50 6.81 -20.94
CA GLU A 11 -13.28 5.94 -20.05
C GLU A 11 -14.68 6.50 -19.82
N LYS A 12 -14.81 7.79 -19.56
CA LYS A 12 -16.12 8.46 -19.44
C LYS A 12 -16.92 8.38 -20.73
N ILE A 13 -16.26 8.53 -21.88
CA ILE A 13 -16.90 8.39 -23.20
C ILE A 13 -17.38 6.95 -23.38
N LEU A 14 -16.55 5.95 -23.09
CA LEU A 14 -16.92 4.54 -23.21
C LEU A 14 -18.08 4.16 -22.30
N CYS A 15 -18.07 4.64 -21.05
CA CYS A 15 -19.15 4.38 -20.10
C CYS A 15 -20.46 5.07 -20.50
N ARG A 16 -20.42 6.37 -20.80
CA ARG A 16 -21.62 7.18 -21.05
C ARG A 16 -22.22 6.98 -22.43
N ALA A 17 -21.38 6.84 -23.46
CA ALA A 17 -21.86 6.77 -24.85
C ALA A 17 -22.08 5.33 -25.33
N TYR A 18 -21.36 4.38 -24.78
CA TYR A 18 -21.37 2.97 -25.25
C TYR A 18 -21.80 1.97 -24.17
N GLY A 19 -22.07 2.43 -22.92
CA GLY A 19 -22.48 1.54 -21.84
C GLY A 19 -21.42 0.50 -21.44
N VAL A 20 -20.16 0.73 -21.81
CA VAL A 20 -19.07 -0.19 -21.48
C VAL A 20 -18.73 0.02 -20.01
N PRO A 21 -18.83 -1.02 -19.14
CA PRO A 21 -18.42 -0.92 -17.75
C PRO A 21 -16.92 -0.62 -17.72
N THR A 22 -16.57 0.58 -17.35
CA THR A 22 -15.19 0.98 -17.13
C THR A 22 -15.02 1.21 -15.64
N ARG A 23 -13.78 1.46 -15.22
CA ARG A 23 -13.43 1.85 -13.85
C ARG A 23 -14.36 2.94 -13.32
N SER A 24 -14.41 3.07 -12.00
CA SER A 24 -15.12 4.18 -11.36
C SER A 24 -14.75 5.49 -12.05
N ILE A 25 -15.75 6.23 -12.53
CA ILE A 25 -15.58 7.50 -13.27
C ILE A 25 -14.84 8.53 -12.38
N ASN A 26 -14.86 8.34 -11.08
CA ASN A 26 -14.24 9.21 -10.09
C ASN A 26 -12.97 8.62 -9.46
N ASN A 27 -12.36 7.60 -10.07
CA ASN A 27 -11.13 7.01 -9.55
C ASN A 27 -10.03 8.06 -9.42
N ARG A 28 -9.36 8.08 -8.27
CA ARG A 28 -8.26 9.01 -7.97
C ARG A 28 -6.95 8.64 -8.68
N PHE A 29 -6.84 7.42 -9.23
CA PHE A 29 -5.67 6.93 -9.96
C PHE A 29 -6.00 6.62 -11.42
N PRO A 30 -6.37 7.64 -12.24
CA PRO A 30 -6.80 7.43 -13.62
C PRO A 30 -5.68 6.87 -14.52
N LEU A 31 -4.42 7.06 -14.15
CA LEU A 31 -3.27 6.57 -14.90
C LEU A 31 -2.93 5.09 -14.58
N PHE A 32 -3.49 4.53 -13.51
CA PHE A 32 -3.25 3.13 -13.18
C PHE A 32 -3.80 2.22 -14.29
N ASN A 33 -2.97 1.35 -14.82
CA ASN A 33 -3.31 0.36 -15.85
C ASN A 33 -2.73 -0.99 -15.46
N ASP A 34 -3.57 -1.95 -15.13
CA ASP A 34 -3.15 -3.28 -14.70
C ASP A 34 -2.24 -3.99 -15.72
N LYS A 35 -2.44 -3.77 -17.02
CA LYS A 35 -1.56 -4.38 -18.05
C LYS A 35 -0.12 -3.85 -18.05
N VAL A 36 0.13 -2.72 -17.39
CA VAL A 36 1.46 -2.07 -17.35
C VAL A 36 2.02 -2.03 -15.94
N HIS A 37 1.18 -1.69 -14.94
CA HIS A 37 1.63 -1.49 -13.56
C HIS A 37 1.57 -2.77 -12.72
N VAL A 38 0.75 -3.75 -13.12
CA VAL A 38 0.73 -5.04 -12.43
C VAL A 38 1.67 -6.00 -13.14
N ILE A 39 2.61 -6.55 -12.39
CA ILE A 39 3.62 -7.47 -12.90
C ILE A 39 3.55 -8.81 -12.17
N LYS A 40 4.04 -9.85 -12.82
CA LYS A 40 4.18 -11.15 -12.18
C LYS A 40 5.14 -11.07 -11.01
N HIS A 41 4.83 -11.78 -9.94
CA HIS A 41 5.65 -11.78 -8.73
C HIS A 41 7.10 -12.21 -9.02
N GLU A 42 7.30 -13.15 -9.92
CA GLU A 42 8.62 -13.65 -10.35
C GLU A 42 9.50 -12.58 -11.04
N TRP A 43 8.90 -11.47 -11.50
CA TRP A 43 9.62 -10.35 -12.14
C TRP A 43 10.06 -9.26 -11.16
N ILE A 44 9.71 -9.40 -9.88
CA ILE A 44 10.20 -8.50 -8.83
C ILE A 44 11.73 -8.66 -8.73
N PRO A 45 12.50 -7.55 -8.76
CA PRO A 45 13.94 -7.62 -8.58
C PRO A 45 14.31 -8.28 -7.25
N LYS A 46 15.34 -9.13 -7.27
CA LYS A 46 15.85 -9.78 -6.05
C LYS A 46 16.70 -8.83 -5.21
N GLU A 47 17.35 -7.88 -5.87
CA GLU A 47 18.25 -6.88 -5.27
C GLU A 47 17.57 -5.52 -5.23
N GLY A 48 17.81 -4.78 -4.17
CA GLY A 48 17.28 -3.45 -3.94
C GLY A 48 17.07 -3.17 -2.46
N THR A 49 16.64 -1.96 -2.15
CA THR A 49 16.34 -1.53 -0.79
C THR A 49 14.86 -1.76 -0.50
N ARG A 50 14.57 -2.48 0.59
CA ARG A 50 13.22 -2.85 1.00
C ARG A 50 12.73 -1.98 2.13
N TYR A 51 11.47 -1.59 2.02
CA TYR A 51 10.75 -0.78 2.99
C TYR A 51 9.44 -1.45 3.37
N HIS A 52 8.98 -1.21 4.58
CA HIS A 52 7.71 -1.71 5.10
C HIS A 52 6.86 -0.54 5.58
N PHE A 53 5.59 -0.50 5.19
CA PHE A 53 4.62 0.53 5.56
C PHE A 53 3.42 -0.09 6.26
N VAL A 54 3.00 0.52 7.36
CA VAL A 54 1.89 0.05 8.20
C VAL A 54 0.89 1.17 8.40
N ASP A 55 -0.38 0.86 8.19
CA ASP A 55 -1.53 1.68 8.60
C ASP A 55 -2.25 0.95 9.74
N PRO A 56 -1.94 1.27 11.02
CA PRO A 56 -2.62 0.69 12.15
C PRO A 56 -4.05 1.19 12.23
N CYS A 57 -4.97 0.34 12.60
CA CYS A 57 -6.36 0.71 12.78
C CYS A 57 -6.91 0.15 14.08
N SER A 58 -7.71 0.93 14.80
CA SER A 58 -8.46 0.43 15.94
C SER A 58 -9.76 -0.25 15.50
N GLY A 59 -10.00 -1.46 16.01
CA GLY A 59 -11.25 -2.18 15.76
C GLY A 59 -11.33 -2.93 14.43
N ARG A 60 -10.20 -3.04 13.72
CA ARG A 60 -10.02 -3.89 12.54
C ARG A 60 -8.54 -4.23 12.35
N ASN A 61 -8.24 -5.10 11.41
CA ASN A 61 -6.86 -5.47 11.10
C ASN A 61 -6.05 -4.28 10.60
N TRP A 62 -4.76 -4.30 10.87
CA TRP A 62 -3.82 -3.38 10.24
C TRP A 62 -3.70 -3.69 8.75
N ALA A 63 -3.42 -2.67 7.95
CA ALA A 63 -3.02 -2.84 6.55
C ALA A 63 -1.52 -2.60 6.43
N MET A 64 -0.84 -3.42 5.62
CA MET A 64 0.61 -3.33 5.44
C MET A 64 0.99 -3.57 3.99
N ILE A 65 2.06 -2.92 3.55
CA ILE A 65 2.72 -3.20 2.26
C ILE A 65 4.23 -3.25 2.42
N TRP A 66 4.87 -4.03 1.57
CA TRP A 66 6.33 -4.04 1.42
C TRP A 66 6.69 -3.61 0.01
N ALA A 67 7.63 -2.67 -0.07
CA ALA A 67 8.11 -2.10 -1.31
C ALA A 67 9.62 -2.27 -1.46
N LEU A 68 10.07 -2.52 -2.68
CA LEU A 68 11.48 -2.63 -3.04
C LEU A 68 11.81 -1.53 -4.05
N PHE A 69 12.90 -0.82 -3.82
CA PHE A 69 13.49 0.10 -4.79
C PHE A 69 14.73 -0.52 -5.43
N ASP A 70 14.70 -0.65 -6.75
CA ASP A 70 15.85 -1.16 -7.49
C ASP A 70 16.92 -0.08 -7.77
N LYS A 71 18.04 -0.47 -8.38
CA LYS A 71 19.14 0.43 -8.71
C LYS A 71 18.75 1.60 -9.64
N ALA A 72 17.65 1.49 -10.35
CA ALA A 72 17.09 2.57 -11.17
C ALA A 72 16.05 3.41 -10.42
N ASN A 73 15.88 3.21 -9.11
CA ASN A 73 14.86 3.82 -8.27
C ASN A 73 13.42 3.57 -8.76
N ARG A 74 13.19 2.43 -9.43
CA ARG A 74 11.84 1.95 -9.68
C ARG A 74 11.33 1.29 -8.41
N CYS A 75 10.07 1.54 -8.09
CA CYS A 75 9.40 1.03 -6.91
C CYS A 75 8.55 -0.19 -7.27
N PHE A 76 8.70 -1.26 -6.54
CA PHE A 76 7.95 -2.50 -6.68
C PHE A 76 7.27 -2.83 -5.36
N ILE A 77 5.94 -2.64 -5.27
CA ILE A 77 5.16 -3.15 -4.14
C ILE A 77 4.98 -4.64 -4.38
N TYR A 78 5.67 -5.46 -3.60
CA TYR A 78 5.79 -6.90 -3.87
C TYR A 78 5.00 -7.78 -2.90
N ARG A 79 4.52 -7.21 -1.81
CA ARG A 79 3.74 -7.90 -0.79
C ARG A 79 2.75 -6.95 -0.14
N GLU A 80 1.59 -7.46 0.21
CA GLU A 80 0.59 -6.81 1.06
C GLU A 80 0.20 -7.73 2.21
N TRP A 81 -0.29 -7.17 3.29
CA TRP A 81 -0.91 -7.92 4.38
C TRP A 81 -2.13 -7.14 4.92
N PRO A 82 -3.23 -7.83 5.22
CA PRO A 82 -3.47 -9.24 4.96
C PRO A 82 -3.64 -9.52 3.47
N CYS A 83 -3.08 -10.63 3.00
CA CYS A 83 -3.22 -11.06 1.61
C CYS A 83 -4.41 -12.03 1.48
N PRO A 84 -5.32 -11.85 0.52
CA PRO A 84 -6.56 -12.65 0.44
C PRO A 84 -6.34 -14.15 0.33
N ASN A 85 -5.26 -14.56 -0.32
CA ASN A 85 -4.97 -15.94 -0.66
C ASN A 85 -3.81 -16.53 0.18
N GLU A 86 -3.32 -15.80 1.17
CA GLU A 86 -2.29 -16.29 2.07
C GLU A 86 -2.93 -16.74 3.39
N TYR A 87 -2.43 -17.85 3.91
CA TYR A 87 -2.91 -18.41 5.17
C TYR A 87 -2.33 -17.65 6.36
N VAL A 88 -3.20 -17.17 7.23
CA VAL A 88 -2.83 -16.55 8.51
C VAL A 88 -3.12 -17.53 9.63
N GLU A 89 -2.14 -17.85 10.45
CA GLU A 89 -2.28 -18.82 11.53
C GLU A 89 -3.35 -18.37 12.55
N GLY A 90 -4.24 -19.28 12.88
CA GLY A 90 -5.36 -19.03 13.78
C GLY A 90 -6.54 -18.30 13.14
N VAL A 91 -6.40 -17.82 11.90
CA VAL A 91 -7.45 -17.08 11.15
C VAL A 91 -7.94 -17.86 9.93
N GLY A 92 -7.02 -18.46 9.16
CA GLY A 92 -7.28 -19.05 7.86
C GLY A 92 -6.96 -18.08 6.72
N TYR A 93 -7.71 -18.15 5.63
CA TYR A 93 -7.58 -17.23 4.50
C TYR A 93 -8.43 -15.98 4.73
N PRO A 94 -7.83 -14.78 4.78
CA PRO A 94 -8.53 -13.54 5.12
C PRO A 94 -9.63 -13.14 4.13
N GLY A 95 -9.44 -13.50 2.84
CA GLY A 95 -10.31 -13.00 1.77
C GLY A 95 -10.01 -11.55 1.40
N MET A 96 -10.79 -11.01 0.47
CA MET A 96 -10.63 -9.63 0.01
C MET A 96 -10.94 -8.62 1.11
N TRP A 97 -10.19 -7.53 1.13
CA TRP A 97 -10.44 -6.38 2.00
C TRP A 97 -11.83 -5.81 1.71
N ALA A 98 -12.65 -5.72 2.74
CA ALA A 98 -14.02 -5.27 2.62
C ALA A 98 -14.30 -4.15 3.64
N GLU A 99 -15.35 -3.40 3.38
CA GLU A 99 -15.89 -2.44 4.35
C GLU A 99 -16.30 -3.13 5.66
N PRO A 100 -16.22 -2.42 6.80
CA PRO A 100 -16.53 -3.00 8.11
C PRO A 100 -17.91 -3.63 8.22
N ASP A 101 -18.87 -3.21 7.41
CA ASP A 101 -20.25 -3.73 7.36
C ASP A 101 -20.40 -4.97 6.43
N GLY A 102 -19.31 -5.48 5.88
CA GLY A 102 -19.30 -6.61 4.96
C GLY A 102 -19.67 -6.28 3.53
N LYS A 103 -19.83 -5.02 3.20
CA LYS A 103 -20.02 -4.59 1.82
C LYS A 103 -18.67 -4.42 1.15
N LYS A 104 -18.54 -4.95 -0.05
CA LYS A 104 -17.45 -4.61 -0.97
C LYS A 104 -17.70 -3.21 -1.52
N ALA A 105 -16.64 -2.49 -1.90
CA ALA A 105 -16.78 -1.17 -2.50
C ALA A 105 -17.56 -1.18 -3.83
N ASP A 106 -17.65 -2.33 -4.49
CA ASP A 106 -18.50 -2.52 -5.67
C ASP A 106 -19.99 -2.74 -5.34
N GLY A 107 -20.37 -2.58 -4.08
CA GLY A 107 -21.75 -2.74 -3.59
C GLY A 107 -22.20 -4.19 -3.41
N ARG A 108 -21.34 -5.18 -3.73
CA ARG A 108 -21.69 -6.59 -3.56
C ARG A 108 -21.49 -7.01 -2.11
N GLN A 109 -22.38 -7.86 -1.63
CA GLN A 109 -22.20 -8.53 -0.36
C GLN A 109 -21.02 -9.49 -0.45
N GLY A 110 -20.08 -9.35 0.47
CA GLY A 110 -18.95 -10.26 0.60
C GLY A 110 -18.63 -10.48 2.07
N PRO A 111 -17.87 -11.51 2.42
CA PRO A 111 -17.43 -11.64 3.80
C PRO A 111 -16.62 -10.39 4.14
N ALA A 112 -17.06 -9.67 5.17
CA ALA A 112 -16.23 -8.66 5.81
C ALA A 112 -14.97 -9.36 6.28
N GLN A 113 -13.82 -8.72 6.10
CA GLN A 113 -12.62 -9.20 6.72
C GLN A 113 -12.80 -9.10 8.23
N LYS A 114 -12.82 -10.26 8.91
CA LYS A 114 -12.97 -10.29 10.36
C LYS A 114 -11.77 -9.56 10.98
N ASP A 115 -12.04 -8.83 12.06
CA ASP A 115 -10.97 -8.45 12.98
C ASP A 115 -10.36 -9.71 13.55
N PHE A 116 -9.05 -9.88 13.38
CA PHE A 116 -8.33 -11.06 13.88
C PHE A 116 -8.12 -11.01 15.40
N GLY A 117 -8.35 -9.84 16.00
CA GLY A 117 -8.14 -9.62 17.44
C GLY A 117 -6.67 -9.68 17.84
N PHE A 118 -5.75 -9.34 16.92
CA PHE A 118 -4.32 -9.37 17.19
C PHE A 118 -3.92 -8.26 18.15
N GLY A 119 -3.15 -8.65 19.21
CA GLY A 119 -2.36 -7.71 20.00
C GLY A 119 -1.04 -7.36 19.30
N LEU A 120 -0.29 -6.43 19.89
CA LEU A 120 0.96 -5.92 19.28
C LEU A 120 2.00 -7.03 19.10
N GLU A 121 2.16 -7.90 20.09
CA GLU A 121 3.08 -9.04 20.01
C GLU A 121 2.74 -9.95 18.83
N ARG A 122 1.44 -10.17 18.59
CA ARG A 122 1.00 -11.00 17.47
C ARG A 122 1.26 -10.33 16.12
N TYR A 123 1.12 -9.01 16.01
CA TYR A 123 1.52 -8.28 14.80
C TYR A 123 3.04 -8.37 14.55
N VAL A 124 3.87 -8.27 15.60
CA VAL A 124 5.32 -8.44 15.48
C VAL A 124 5.67 -9.85 14.98
N GLU A 125 5.07 -10.89 15.58
CA GLU A 125 5.26 -12.28 15.14
C GLU A 125 4.85 -12.46 13.67
N GLU A 126 3.69 -11.92 13.28
CA GLU A 126 3.17 -12.03 11.93
C GLU A 126 4.06 -11.33 10.91
N ILE A 127 4.55 -10.12 11.23
CA ILE A 127 5.51 -9.41 10.37
C ILE A 127 6.78 -10.25 10.18
N HIS A 128 7.33 -10.82 11.24
CA HIS A 128 8.52 -11.68 11.15
C HIS A 128 8.25 -12.94 10.33
N ASN A 129 7.09 -13.58 10.50
CA ASN A 129 6.69 -14.77 9.74
C ASN A 129 6.59 -14.46 8.24
N VAL A 130 5.91 -13.35 7.90
CA VAL A 130 5.72 -12.90 6.52
C VAL A 130 7.05 -12.51 5.87
N GLU A 131 7.94 -11.88 6.61
CA GLU A 131 9.27 -11.48 6.10
C GLU A 131 10.24 -12.66 6.02
N ASN A 132 10.07 -13.68 6.84
CA ASN A 132 10.87 -14.91 6.82
C ASN A 132 12.40 -14.66 6.71
N GLY A 133 12.92 -13.74 7.51
CA GLY A 133 14.33 -13.34 7.51
C GLY A 133 14.73 -12.36 6.42
N GLU A 134 13.78 -11.86 5.64
CA GLU A 134 14.03 -10.80 4.68
C GLU A 134 14.51 -9.52 5.39
N ARG A 135 15.55 -8.89 4.84
CA ARG A 135 16.06 -7.64 5.42
C ARG A 135 15.24 -6.45 4.94
N VAL A 136 14.56 -5.78 5.86
CA VAL A 136 13.90 -4.50 5.65
C VAL A 136 14.83 -3.38 6.13
N PHE A 137 15.03 -2.37 5.29
CA PHE A 137 15.92 -1.24 5.57
C PHE A 137 15.29 -0.28 6.59
N GLU A 138 14.03 0.05 6.38
CA GLU A 138 13.28 0.96 7.26
C GLU A 138 11.79 0.60 7.25
N ARG A 139 11.14 0.84 8.40
CA ARG A 139 9.71 0.63 8.60
C ARG A 139 9.03 1.95 8.91
N TRP A 140 7.89 2.16 8.27
CA TRP A 140 7.10 3.37 8.41
C TRP A 140 5.71 3.06 8.95
N MET A 141 5.21 3.91 9.85
CA MET A 141 3.87 3.78 10.43
C MET A 141 3.12 5.09 10.29
N ASP A 142 1.81 5.04 9.99
CA ASP A 142 0.95 6.23 9.96
C ASP A 142 1.17 7.09 11.21
N SER A 143 1.58 8.34 11.01
CA SER A 143 1.98 9.26 12.08
C SER A 143 0.84 9.57 13.05
N ARG A 144 -0.42 9.54 12.60
CA ARG A 144 -1.58 9.83 13.44
C ARG A 144 -1.80 8.75 14.49
N TYR A 145 -1.72 7.48 14.08
CA TYR A 145 -1.85 6.35 14.99
C TYR A 145 -0.54 6.06 15.70
N GLY A 146 0.58 6.13 15.00
CA GLY A 146 1.90 5.85 15.54
C GLY A 146 2.29 6.75 16.70
N ASN A 147 1.92 8.04 16.63
CA ASN A 147 2.19 9.03 17.69
C ASN A 147 1.00 9.23 18.65
N ALA A 148 -0.11 8.51 18.48
CA ALA A 148 -1.24 8.57 19.39
C ALA A 148 -0.81 8.06 20.78
N GLN A 149 -1.10 8.84 21.82
CA GLN A 149 -0.83 8.42 23.19
C GLN A 149 -1.75 7.26 23.57
N THR A 150 -1.16 6.22 24.11
CA THR A 150 -1.86 5.08 24.71
C THR A 150 -1.66 5.10 26.22
N LEU A 151 -2.61 4.49 26.94
CA LEU A 151 -2.54 4.31 28.40
C LEU A 151 -2.27 2.83 28.75
N ALA A 152 -1.68 2.09 27.82
CA ALA A 152 -1.45 0.66 28.00
C ALA A 152 -0.43 0.34 29.12
N LYS A 153 0.38 1.33 29.49
CA LYS A 153 1.37 1.23 30.59
C LYS A 153 1.09 2.27 31.66
N GLU A 154 1.74 2.17 32.83
CA GLU A 154 1.62 3.11 33.93
C GLU A 154 2.02 4.58 33.55
N ARG A 155 2.66 4.75 32.40
CA ARG A 155 3.01 6.03 31.79
C ARG A 155 2.38 6.18 30.41
N PRO A 156 2.07 7.41 29.97
CA PRO A 156 1.72 7.65 28.58
C PRO A 156 2.84 7.17 27.66
N THR A 157 2.49 6.40 26.64
CA THR A 157 3.40 5.88 25.62
C THR A 157 2.74 6.03 24.25
N THR A 158 3.48 5.90 23.18
CA THR A 158 2.97 5.91 21.81
C THR A 158 2.99 4.49 21.23
N LEU A 159 2.20 4.25 20.18
CA LEU A 159 2.21 2.95 19.50
C LEU A 159 3.62 2.62 18.94
N ILE A 160 4.33 3.61 18.40
CA ILE A 160 5.71 3.44 17.90
C ILE A 160 6.65 3.02 19.05
N GLU A 161 6.54 3.66 20.22
CA GLU A 161 7.35 3.27 21.40
C GLU A 161 7.01 1.86 21.88
N GLU A 162 5.73 1.47 21.88
CA GLU A 162 5.32 0.10 22.25
C GLU A 162 5.86 -0.95 21.26
N MET A 163 5.85 -0.66 19.96
CA MET A 163 6.44 -1.54 18.96
C MET A 163 7.96 -1.63 19.10
N SER A 164 8.64 -0.51 19.40
CA SER A 164 10.08 -0.51 19.68
C SER A 164 10.45 -1.32 20.93
N ASP A 165 9.63 -1.26 21.99
CA ASP A 165 9.78 -2.12 23.17
C ASP A 165 9.66 -3.61 22.87
N LEU A 166 8.92 -3.97 21.78
CA LEU A 166 8.83 -5.34 21.26
C LEU A 166 9.94 -5.68 20.25
N GLY A 167 10.92 -4.78 20.06
CA GLY A 167 12.07 -4.98 19.19
C GLY A 167 11.81 -4.67 17.71
N MET A 168 10.74 -3.92 17.41
CA MET A 168 10.41 -3.53 16.03
C MET A 168 10.28 -2.01 15.92
N ASP A 169 11.30 -1.37 15.39
CA ASP A 169 11.36 0.07 15.25
C ASP A 169 10.59 0.57 14.01
N PHE A 170 9.83 1.65 14.19
CA PHE A 170 9.09 2.35 13.14
C PHE A 170 9.42 3.83 13.14
N THR A 171 9.48 4.40 11.93
CA THR A 171 9.51 5.84 11.70
C THR A 171 8.08 6.32 11.41
N ALA A 172 7.70 7.46 11.98
CA ALA A 172 6.40 8.08 11.69
C ALA A 172 6.39 8.61 10.24
N THR A 173 5.31 8.35 9.49
CA THR A 173 5.15 8.87 8.13
C THR A 173 5.06 10.39 8.12
N PRO A 174 5.51 11.08 7.06
CA PRO A 174 5.29 12.52 6.90
C PRO A 174 3.79 12.85 6.96
N GLY A 175 3.48 13.95 7.61
CA GLY A 175 2.10 14.47 7.64
C GLY A 175 1.85 15.35 6.42
N ASP A 176 1.11 14.82 5.42
CA ASP A 176 0.81 15.52 4.19
C ASP A 176 -0.66 15.46 3.81
N THR A 177 -1.06 16.28 2.83
CA THR A 177 -2.43 16.28 2.33
C THR A 177 -2.69 15.07 1.45
N ILE A 178 -3.93 14.60 1.44
CA ILE A 178 -4.35 13.48 0.58
C ILE A 178 -4.10 13.82 -0.90
N ASP A 179 -4.39 15.05 -1.32
CA ASP A 179 -4.26 15.48 -2.73
C ASP A 179 -2.81 15.49 -3.21
N GLU A 180 -1.87 15.89 -2.36
CA GLU A 180 -0.43 15.88 -2.69
C GLU A 180 0.09 14.46 -2.90
N GLY A 181 -0.22 13.55 -1.99
CA GLY A 181 0.15 12.14 -2.15
C GLY A 181 -0.49 11.48 -3.36
N VAL A 182 -1.76 11.78 -3.66
CA VAL A 182 -2.44 11.30 -4.88
C VAL A 182 -1.78 11.83 -6.13
N ALA A 183 -1.37 13.11 -6.16
CA ALA A 183 -0.66 13.69 -7.29
C ALA A 183 0.67 12.97 -7.55
N LEU A 184 1.45 12.71 -6.49
CA LEU A 184 2.72 11.96 -6.60
C LEU A 184 2.52 10.51 -7.05
N ILE A 185 1.48 9.83 -6.57
CA ILE A 185 1.15 8.48 -7.04
C ILE A 185 0.88 8.50 -8.56
N ASN A 186 0.06 9.45 -9.03
CA ASN A 186 -0.20 9.57 -10.47
C ASN A 186 1.05 9.91 -11.27
N ASP A 187 1.97 10.72 -10.71
CA ASP A 187 3.28 10.99 -11.34
C ASP A 187 4.11 9.69 -11.45
N TRP A 188 4.16 8.86 -10.41
CA TRP A 188 4.89 7.58 -10.44
C TRP A 188 4.24 6.54 -11.37
N LEU A 189 2.93 6.65 -11.63
CA LEU A 189 2.20 5.82 -12.59
C LEU A 189 2.34 6.31 -14.03
N HIS A 190 2.84 7.52 -14.24
CA HIS A 190 2.88 8.14 -15.56
C HIS A 190 3.87 7.45 -16.50
N TYR A 191 3.47 7.26 -17.74
CA TYR A 191 4.28 6.90 -18.91
C TYR A 191 3.61 7.41 -20.17
N ASP A 192 4.38 7.61 -21.27
CA ASP A 192 3.84 8.06 -22.56
C ASP A 192 3.13 6.89 -23.26
N THR A 193 1.79 6.95 -23.30
CA THR A 193 0.95 5.89 -23.91
C THR A 193 1.08 5.81 -25.43
N GLN A 194 1.70 6.81 -26.07
CA GLN A 194 1.92 6.83 -27.52
C GLN A 194 3.22 6.12 -27.92
N LYS A 195 4.04 5.77 -26.94
CA LYS A 195 5.32 5.09 -27.15
C LYS A 195 5.29 3.69 -26.53
N PRO A 196 6.05 2.74 -27.08
CA PRO A 196 6.21 1.43 -26.45
C PRO A 196 6.88 1.56 -25.09
N ILE A 197 6.53 0.66 -24.16
CA ILE A 197 7.21 0.55 -22.87
C ILE A 197 8.68 0.17 -23.11
N SER A 198 9.58 0.92 -22.50
CA SER A 198 11.03 0.74 -22.60
C SER A 198 11.72 1.33 -21.38
N ALA A 199 13.05 1.17 -21.27
CA ALA A 199 13.82 1.77 -20.17
C ALA A 199 13.69 3.31 -20.07
N LEU A 200 13.35 3.99 -21.18
CA LEU A 200 13.16 5.44 -21.24
C LEU A 200 11.68 5.86 -21.17
N ASN A 201 10.76 4.91 -21.25
CA ASN A 201 9.32 5.15 -21.20
C ASN A 201 8.64 4.05 -20.38
N GLN A 202 8.70 4.19 -19.09
CA GLN A 202 8.10 3.23 -18.15
C GLN A 202 7.66 3.95 -16.88
N PRO A 203 6.64 3.46 -16.17
CA PRO A 203 6.27 4.01 -14.89
C PRO A 203 7.37 3.77 -13.85
N LYS A 204 7.33 4.55 -12.78
CA LYS A 204 8.18 4.35 -11.61
C LYS A 204 7.61 3.32 -10.64
N LEU A 205 6.26 3.17 -10.58
CA LEU A 205 5.56 2.29 -9.65
C LEU A 205 5.02 1.04 -10.34
N TYR A 206 5.39 -0.12 -9.78
CA TYR A 206 4.87 -1.44 -10.13
C TYR A 206 4.29 -2.14 -8.92
N ILE A 207 3.30 -3.00 -9.14
CA ILE A 207 2.60 -3.76 -8.11
C ILE A 207 2.64 -5.24 -8.50
N SER A 208 3.01 -6.11 -7.57
CA SER A 208 2.93 -7.56 -7.77
C SER A 208 1.48 -8.00 -7.98
N GLU A 209 1.25 -8.95 -8.88
CA GLU A 209 -0.07 -9.58 -9.08
C GLU A 209 -0.64 -10.21 -7.80
N ASN A 210 0.21 -10.53 -6.81
CA ASN A 210 -0.20 -11.08 -5.52
C ASN A 210 -0.84 -10.02 -4.60
N CYS A 211 -0.61 -8.73 -4.83
CA CYS A 211 -1.17 -7.62 -4.03
C CYS A 211 -2.61 -7.31 -4.50
N GLN A 212 -3.53 -8.24 -4.28
CA GLN A 212 -4.88 -8.19 -4.85
C GLN A 212 -5.76 -7.11 -4.23
N ASN A 213 -5.66 -6.89 -2.91
CA ASN A 213 -6.38 -5.82 -2.23
C ASN A 213 -5.92 -4.45 -2.73
N LEU A 214 -4.61 -4.25 -2.82
CA LEU A 214 -4.05 -3.00 -3.34
C LEU A 214 -4.46 -2.76 -4.79
N ILE A 215 -4.31 -3.75 -5.68
CA ILE A 215 -4.72 -3.64 -7.09
C ILE A 215 -6.19 -3.27 -7.20
N TRP A 216 -7.03 -3.90 -6.39
CA TRP A 216 -8.45 -3.60 -6.36
C TRP A 216 -8.73 -2.17 -5.90
N CYS A 217 -8.08 -1.71 -4.81
CA CYS A 217 -8.21 -0.34 -4.31
C CYS A 217 -7.72 0.69 -5.33
N MET A 218 -6.62 0.43 -6.03
CA MET A 218 -6.09 1.31 -7.08
C MET A 218 -7.08 1.48 -8.25
N LYS A 219 -7.95 0.50 -8.48
CA LYS A 219 -8.99 0.56 -9.51
C LYS A 219 -10.26 1.27 -9.06
N GLU A 220 -10.62 1.16 -7.78
CA GLU A 220 -11.96 1.49 -7.30
C GLU A 220 -12.00 2.72 -6.38
N TRP A 221 -10.86 3.13 -5.80
CA TRP A 221 -10.87 4.21 -4.83
C TRP A 221 -11.18 5.57 -5.46
N THR A 222 -12.21 6.24 -4.92
CA THR A 222 -12.70 7.52 -5.42
C THR A 222 -12.25 8.72 -4.58
N GLY A 223 -11.54 8.48 -3.48
CA GLY A 223 -11.19 9.51 -2.52
C GLY A 223 -12.31 9.83 -1.52
N ALA A 224 -13.43 9.14 -1.61
CA ALA A 224 -14.49 9.24 -0.61
C ALA A 224 -14.13 8.38 0.62
N ASP A 225 -14.10 9.01 1.78
CA ASP A 225 -13.76 8.33 3.02
C ASP A 225 -14.88 7.38 3.48
N GLY A 226 -14.48 6.17 3.77
CA GLY A 226 -15.01 5.17 4.70
C GLY A 226 -16.50 4.79 4.66
N THR A 227 -17.42 5.69 4.54
CA THR A 227 -18.86 5.40 4.65
C THR A 227 -19.60 5.27 3.32
N LYS A 228 -18.95 5.62 2.22
CA LYS A 228 -19.59 5.64 0.88
C LYS A 228 -18.70 5.14 -0.24
N GLY A 229 -17.52 4.61 0.06
CA GLY A 229 -16.54 4.26 -0.94
C GLY A 229 -15.75 3.00 -0.64
N SER A 230 -14.76 2.76 -1.48
CA SER A 230 -13.76 1.74 -1.30
C SER A 230 -12.86 2.03 -0.11
N SER A 231 -12.32 0.98 0.48
CA SER A 231 -11.31 1.11 1.53
C SER A 231 -10.16 2.00 1.06
N LYS A 232 -9.76 2.92 1.93
CA LYS A 232 -8.64 3.84 1.71
C LYS A 232 -7.31 3.31 2.22
N ASP A 233 -7.31 2.26 3.03
CA ASP A 233 -6.13 1.82 3.79
C ASP A 233 -4.94 1.50 2.89
N PHE A 234 -5.14 0.71 1.84
CA PHE A 234 -4.07 0.41 0.88
C PHE A 234 -3.65 1.62 0.02
N PRO A 235 -4.56 2.48 -0.50
CA PRO A 235 -4.19 3.76 -1.09
C PRO A 235 -3.40 4.68 -0.17
N ASP A 236 -3.76 4.74 1.12
CA ASP A 236 -3.03 5.54 2.11
C ASP A 236 -1.59 5.00 2.31
N LEU A 237 -1.39 3.69 2.34
CA LEU A 237 -0.05 3.09 2.40
C LEU A 237 0.82 3.47 1.19
N VAL A 238 0.25 3.47 -0.04
CA VAL A 238 0.98 3.93 -1.23
C VAL A 238 1.27 5.43 -1.14
N ARG A 239 0.36 6.21 -0.59
CA ARG A 239 0.56 7.64 -0.34
C ARG A 239 1.72 7.87 0.64
N TYR A 240 1.77 7.15 1.74
CA TYR A 240 2.89 7.21 2.69
C TYR A 240 4.22 6.84 2.02
N LEU A 241 4.22 5.79 1.20
CA LEU A 241 5.39 5.35 0.46
C LEU A 241 5.95 6.45 -0.46
N VAL A 242 5.10 7.10 -1.27
CA VAL A 242 5.59 8.13 -2.21
C VAL A 242 6.05 9.41 -1.52
N LEU A 243 5.49 9.72 -0.33
CA LEU A 243 5.80 10.90 0.46
C LEU A 243 7.03 10.72 1.35
N SER A 244 7.39 9.48 1.72
CA SER A 244 8.51 9.19 2.63
C SER A 244 9.89 9.37 2.00
N GLY A 245 9.98 9.69 0.71
CA GLY A 245 11.26 9.91 0.03
C GLY A 245 12.14 8.67 -0.11
N CYS A 246 11.55 7.49 0.03
CA CYS A 246 12.24 6.21 -0.10
C CYS A 246 12.91 6.05 -1.48
N ASN A 247 14.09 5.45 -1.48
CA ASN A 247 14.88 5.22 -2.69
C ASN A 247 15.80 4.00 -2.50
N ASN A 248 16.52 3.63 -3.57
CA ASN A 248 17.57 2.63 -3.44
C ASN A 248 18.78 3.20 -2.70
N VAL A 249 19.18 2.56 -1.63
CA VAL A 249 20.39 2.90 -0.85
C VAL A 249 21.48 1.92 -1.24
N GLU A 250 22.49 2.39 -1.97
CA GLU A 250 23.61 1.55 -2.41
C GLU A 250 24.44 1.02 -1.24
N GLY A 251 24.98 -0.18 -1.43
CA GLY A 251 25.48 -1.16 -0.47
C GLY A 251 26.54 -0.79 0.56
N ASP A 252 27.02 0.46 0.69
CA ASP A 252 28.04 0.80 1.69
C ASP A 252 27.52 1.09 3.10
N ILE A 253 26.22 1.32 3.26
CA ILE A 253 25.60 1.53 4.58
C ILE A 253 25.29 0.20 5.31
N LEU A 254 25.47 -0.91 4.63
CA LEU A 254 25.11 -2.25 5.11
C LEU A 254 26.19 -2.95 5.95
N ARG A 255 27.26 -2.27 6.33
CA ARG A 255 28.19 -2.83 7.32
C ARG A 255 27.56 -2.71 8.71
N PRO A 256 27.38 -3.82 9.45
CA PRO A 256 27.01 -3.72 10.84
C PRO A 256 28.08 -2.86 11.52
N ARG A 257 27.68 -1.82 12.25
CA ARG A 257 28.57 -1.14 13.17
C ARG A 257 29.10 -2.20 14.11
N GLY A 258 30.34 -2.61 13.87
CA GLY A 258 31.03 -3.56 14.74
C GLY A 258 30.95 -3.01 16.15
N GLY A 259 30.32 -3.75 17.05
CA GLY A 259 30.37 -3.48 18.46
C GLY A 259 31.84 -3.46 18.87
N GLY A 260 32.37 -2.28 19.09
CA GLY A 260 33.65 -2.12 19.76
C GLY A 260 33.47 -2.58 21.17
N SER A 261 34.00 -3.75 21.48
CA SER A 261 34.25 -4.16 22.85
C SER A 261 35.29 -3.20 23.45
N TYR A 262 34.89 -2.52 24.48
CA TYR A 262 35.77 -2.02 25.51
C TYR A 262 35.40 -2.68 26.83
#